data_f9034dbb3a3fcd6ce9d3e215ccf0672f
#
_entry.id   f9034dbb3a3fcd6ce9d3e215ccf0672f
#
_cell.length_a   1.000
_cell.length_b   1.000
_cell.length_c   1.000
_cell.angle_alpha   90.00
_cell.angle_beta   90.00
_cell.angle_gamma   90.00
#
_symmetry.space_group_name_H-M   'P 1'
#
loop_
_entity.id
_entity.type
_entity.pdbx_description
1 polymer ?
#
loop_
_entity_poly.entity_id
_entity_poly.type
_entity_poly.pdbx_seq_one_letter_code
_entity_poly.pdbx_strand_id
1 'polypeptide(L)'
;MKVSLGESGTPDNMRIYAIGDVHGHVDLLEKLCQKITADLNQSPVPQYKIVFLGDYIDRGPDSAGCVEYLINLTDGNKDVICLKGNHEDKLEKFLRNPLSTADSFFTYGGVETAESYNVSMAGYRGEKEKTIQICEELNSRIPAHHKEFYAKLVTEVSFGDYLFVHAGVRPGVPLDQQSIHDLMWIRYEFITHRGYYEKVIVHGHTPAFPMEILPNRINVDTHAYDTGVLSCIVLQDKEHRVIEAR
;
A
#
# COMPACT_ATOMS: atom_id res chain seq x y z
N MET A 1 9.08 -20.65 15.38
CA MET A 1 10.46 -20.68 14.83
C MET A 1 10.68 -19.34 14.16
N LYS A 2 11.88 -18.75 14.21
CA LYS A 2 12.16 -17.47 13.53
C LYS A 2 12.78 -17.73 12.17
N VAL A 3 12.45 -16.93 11.16
CA VAL A 3 12.80 -17.15 9.75
C VAL A 3 13.69 -16.03 9.24
N SER A 4 14.72 -16.37 8.47
CA SER A 4 15.57 -15.45 7.72
C SER A 4 15.22 -15.48 6.23
N LEU A 5 15.38 -14.37 5.52
CA LEU A 5 15.11 -14.27 4.07
C LEU A 5 15.83 -15.36 3.25
N GLY A 6 17.08 -15.69 3.60
CA GLY A 6 17.82 -16.75 2.91
C GLY A 6 17.31 -18.19 3.14
N GLU A 7 16.41 -18.35 4.11
CA GLU A 7 15.78 -19.66 4.45
C GLU A 7 14.30 -19.69 4.10
N SER A 8 13.69 -18.51 3.88
CA SER A 8 12.27 -18.35 3.61
C SER A 8 11.90 -18.77 2.19
N GLY A 9 10.68 -19.30 2.04
CA GLY A 9 10.12 -19.70 0.77
C GLY A 9 8.65 -19.31 0.61
N THR A 10 8.25 -19.15 -0.65
CA THR A 10 6.83 -19.07 -1.01
C THR A 10 6.19 -20.46 -0.88
N PRO A 11 4.85 -20.58 -0.86
CA PRO A 11 4.19 -21.88 -1.07
C PRO A 11 4.65 -22.51 -2.40
N ASP A 12 4.66 -23.86 -2.46
CA ASP A 12 5.08 -24.61 -3.64
C ASP A 12 4.33 -24.15 -4.90
N ASN A 13 5.07 -23.95 -5.99
CA ASN A 13 4.54 -23.54 -7.30
C ASN A 13 3.83 -22.17 -7.30
N MET A 14 4.14 -21.29 -6.35
CA MET A 14 3.54 -19.96 -6.25
C MET A 14 4.58 -18.86 -6.45
N ARG A 15 4.24 -17.87 -7.30
CA ARG A 15 4.96 -16.60 -7.42
C ARG A 15 4.16 -15.48 -6.78
N ILE A 16 4.82 -14.62 -6.00
CA ILE A 16 4.19 -13.48 -5.33
C ILE A 16 4.83 -12.19 -5.83
N TYR A 17 4.01 -11.24 -6.21
CA TYR A 17 4.40 -9.88 -6.56
C TYR A 17 3.89 -8.95 -5.46
N ALA A 18 4.78 -8.26 -4.75
CA ALA A 18 4.38 -7.24 -3.78
C ALA A 18 4.78 -5.85 -4.28
N ILE A 19 3.82 -4.95 -4.35
CA ILE A 19 3.95 -3.61 -4.90
C ILE A 19 3.92 -2.59 -3.75
N GLY A 20 4.85 -1.64 -3.76
CA GLY A 20 4.94 -0.56 -2.78
C GLY A 20 3.89 0.53 -2.97
N ASP A 21 4.08 1.63 -2.22
CA ASP A 21 3.17 2.75 -2.12
C ASP A 21 3.01 3.48 -3.47
N VAL A 22 1.77 3.64 -3.94
CA VAL A 22 1.43 4.16 -5.28
C VAL A 22 1.26 5.67 -5.26
N HIS A 23 0.58 6.19 -4.24
CA HIS A 23 0.35 7.62 -4.03
C HIS A 23 -0.11 8.37 -5.28
N GLY A 24 -1.28 8.00 -5.84
CA GLY A 24 -1.90 8.74 -6.94
C GLY A 24 -1.17 8.69 -8.29
N HIS A 25 -0.14 7.85 -8.44
CA HIS A 25 0.60 7.68 -9.70
C HIS A 25 0.06 6.50 -10.53
N VAL A 26 -1.13 6.69 -11.10
CA VAL A 26 -1.81 5.68 -11.92
C VAL A 26 -0.98 5.25 -13.14
N ASP A 27 -0.22 6.15 -13.73
CA ASP A 27 0.67 5.88 -14.85
C ASP A 27 1.80 4.90 -14.51
N LEU A 28 2.40 5.04 -13.32
CA LEU A 28 3.41 4.10 -12.82
C LEU A 28 2.77 2.76 -12.45
N LEU A 29 1.58 2.80 -11.85
CA LEU A 29 0.81 1.61 -11.50
C LEU A 29 0.48 0.78 -12.75
N GLU A 30 -0.04 1.40 -13.81
CA GLU A 30 -0.34 0.74 -15.09
C GLU A 30 0.90 0.12 -15.73
N LYS A 31 1.98 0.90 -15.82
CA LYS A 31 3.27 0.41 -16.36
C LYS A 31 3.80 -0.79 -15.58
N LEU A 32 3.70 -0.76 -14.24
CA LEU A 32 4.18 -1.86 -13.40
C LEU A 32 3.33 -3.10 -13.60
N CYS A 33 2.00 -2.97 -13.63
CA CYS A 33 1.09 -4.07 -13.87
C CYS A 33 1.28 -4.70 -15.27
N GLN A 34 1.58 -3.89 -16.30
CA GLN A 34 1.95 -4.40 -17.62
C GLN A 34 3.23 -5.24 -17.58
N LYS A 35 4.25 -4.79 -16.83
CA LYS A 35 5.50 -5.55 -16.64
C LYS A 35 5.26 -6.86 -15.89
N ILE A 36 4.42 -6.88 -14.86
CA ILE A 36 4.04 -8.08 -14.12
C ILE A 36 3.30 -9.06 -15.05
N THR A 37 2.37 -8.57 -15.85
CA THR A 37 1.66 -9.38 -16.84
C THR A 37 2.61 -9.98 -17.89
N ALA A 38 3.56 -9.20 -18.38
CA ALA A 38 4.59 -9.68 -19.31
C ALA A 38 5.48 -10.75 -18.67
N ASP A 39 5.86 -10.59 -17.42
CA ASP A 39 6.64 -11.57 -16.64
C ASP A 39 5.88 -12.89 -16.46
N LEU A 40 4.60 -12.84 -16.13
CA LEU A 40 3.75 -14.03 -16.01
C LEU A 40 3.60 -14.75 -17.35
N ASN A 41 3.46 -14.01 -18.46
CA ASN A 41 3.36 -14.60 -19.80
C ASN A 41 4.67 -15.21 -20.27
N GLN A 42 5.81 -14.58 -19.97
CA GLN A 42 7.13 -15.07 -20.35
C GLN A 42 7.57 -16.28 -19.54
N SER A 43 7.21 -16.32 -18.27
CA SER A 43 7.55 -17.40 -17.33
C SER A 43 6.32 -17.80 -16.51
N PRO A 44 5.39 -18.60 -17.09
CA PRO A 44 4.17 -19.02 -16.42
C PRO A 44 4.44 -19.86 -15.17
N VAL A 45 3.58 -19.70 -14.16
CA VAL A 45 3.59 -20.50 -12.92
C VAL A 45 2.18 -21.00 -12.63
N PRO A 46 2.04 -22.14 -11.93
CA PRO A 46 0.73 -22.70 -11.61
C PRO A 46 -0.15 -21.78 -10.75
N GLN A 47 0.46 -21.02 -9.83
CA GLN A 47 -0.22 -20.09 -8.95
C GLN A 47 0.56 -18.78 -8.84
N TYR A 48 -0.15 -17.68 -8.72
CA TYR A 48 0.46 -16.40 -8.39
C TYR A 48 -0.43 -15.59 -7.43
N LYS A 49 0.17 -14.62 -6.78
CA LYS A 49 -0.51 -13.57 -6.02
C LYS A 49 0.10 -12.22 -6.34
N ILE A 50 -0.74 -11.20 -6.44
CA ILE A 50 -0.33 -9.80 -6.55
C ILE A 50 -0.84 -9.10 -5.30
N VAL A 51 0.07 -8.56 -4.50
CA VAL A 51 -0.22 -7.89 -3.22
C VAL A 51 0.18 -6.43 -3.33
N PHE A 52 -0.79 -5.54 -3.29
CA PHE A 52 -0.55 -4.10 -3.16
C PHE A 52 -0.49 -3.76 -1.68
N LEU A 53 0.58 -3.08 -1.24
CA LEU A 53 0.89 -2.89 0.17
C LEU A 53 0.17 -1.69 0.83
N GLY A 54 -0.72 -0.99 0.11
CA GLY A 54 -1.46 0.17 0.62
C GLY A 54 -0.97 1.50 0.06
N ASP A 55 -1.49 2.59 0.60
CA ASP A 55 -1.19 3.98 0.23
C ASP A 55 -1.36 4.23 -1.29
N TYR A 56 -2.59 4.04 -1.76
CA TYR A 56 -2.97 4.26 -3.17
C TYR A 56 -3.22 5.72 -3.47
N ILE A 57 -3.64 6.48 -2.46
CA ILE A 57 -4.10 7.85 -2.53
C ILE A 57 -3.07 8.84 -1.95
N ASP A 58 -3.38 10.12 -2.09
CA ASP A 58 -2.61 11.26 -1.59
C ASP A 58 -1.31 11.52 -2.37
N ARG A 59 -0.82 12.77 -2.32
CA ARG A 59 0.46 13.26 -2.86
C ARG A 59 0.53 13.34 -4.38
N GLY A 60 0.20 12.27 -5.08
CA GLY A 60 0.23 12.24 -6.55
C GLY A 60 -1.07 12.72 -7.19
N PRO A 61 -1.06 12.90 -8.51
CA PRO A 61 -2.08 13.69 -9.20
C PRO A 61 -3.43 12.99 -9.37
N ASP A 62 -3.50 11.66 -9.29
CA ASP A 62 -4.71 10.91 -9.63
C ASP A 62 -5.00 9.75 -8.67
N SER A 63 -5.39 10.11 -7.45
CA SER A 63 -5.84 9.14 -6.44
C SER A 63 -7.10 8.39 -6.88
N ALA A 64 -8.06 9.09 -7.50
CA ALA A 64 -9.30 8.49 -7.98
C ALA A 64 -9.03 7.46 -9.09
N GLY A 65 -8.14 7.78 -10.03
CA GLY A 65 -7.74 6.86 -11.11
C GLY A 65 -7.00 5.63 -10.59
N CYS A 66 -6.13 5.78 -9.58
CA CYS A 66 -5.49 4.64 -8.94
C CYS A 66 -6.52 3.68 -8.32
N VAL A 67 -7.49 4.21 -7.59
CA VAL A 67 -8.55 3.39 -6.96
C VAL A 67 -9.40 2.70 -8.02
N GLU A 68 -9.84 3.41 -9.06
CA GLU A 68 -10.60 2.84 -10.16
C GLU A 68 -9.84 1.71 -10.87
N TYR A 69 -8.53 1.92 -11.12
CA TYR A 69 -7.67 0.91 -11.73
C TYR A 69 -7.58 -0.37 -10.87
N LEU A 70 -7.39 -0.21 -9.54
CA LEU A 70 -7.31 -1.33 -8.61
C LEU A 70 -8.65 -2.08 -8.47
N ILE A 71 -9.78 -1.36 -8.51
CA ILE A 71 -11.11 -1.98 -8.53
C ILE A 71 -11.23 -2.90 -9.76
N ASN A 72 -10.88 -2.39 -10.94
CA ASN A 72 -10.92 -3.17 -12.17
C ASN A 72 -9.99 -4.39 -12.15
N LEU A 73 -8.83 -4.30 -11.50
CA LEU A 73 -7.90 -5.43 -11.34
C LEU A 73 -8.42 -6.50 -10.36
N THR A 74 -9.15 -6.08 -9.33
CA THR A 74 -9.66 -6.98 -8.27
C THR A 74 -11.01 -7.59 -8.63
N ASP A 75 -11.74 -7.03 -9.61
CA ASP A 75 -13.06 -7.51 -9.97
C ASP A 75 -13.00 -8.95 -10.51
N GLY A 76 -13.64 -9.86 -9.77
CA GLY A 76 -13.60 -11.30 -10.06
C GLY A 76 -12.23 -11.98 -9.94
N ASN A 77 -11.18 -11.25 -9.55
CA ASN A 77 -9.81 -11.75 -9.46
C ASN A 77 -9.33 -11.86 -8.00
N LYS A 78 -9.49 -13.05 -7.42
CA LYS A 78 -9.04 -13.35 -6.03
C LYS A 78 -7.52 -13.47 -5.86
N ASP A 79 -6.75 -13.38 -6.93
CA ASP A 79 -5.30 -13.45 -6.90
C ASP A 79 -4.65 -12.07 -6.73
N VAL A 80 -5.45 -11.01 -6.83
CA VAL A 80 -5.07 -9.62 -6.52
C VAL A 80 -5.62 -9.25 -5.15
N ILE A 81 -4.73 -8.77 -4.27
CA ILE A 81 -5.04 -8.41 -2.88
C ILE A 81 -4.55 -7.00 -2.62
N CYS A 82 -5.43 -6.15 -2.11
CA CYS A 82 -5.10 -4.78 -1.73
C CYS A 82 -5.11 -4.63 -0.20
N LEU A 83 -3.96 -4.24 0.36
CA LEU A 83 -3.86 -3.92 1.78
C LEU A 83 -4.31 -2.48 2.03
N LYS A 84 -4.68 -2.19 3.26
CA LYS A 84 -5.00 -0.84 3.72
C LYS A 84 -3.74 -0.15 4.22
N GLY A 85 -3.43 0.98 3.64
CA GLY A 85 -2.39 1.87 4.13
C GLY A 85 -2.89 2.90 5.14
N ASN A 86 -1.98 3.66 5.70
CA ASN A 86 -2.32 4.72 6.64
C ASN A 86 -2.97 5.93 5.94
N HIS A 87 -2.78 6.12 4.65
CA HIS A 87 -3.42 7.20 3.89
C HIS A 87 -4.91 6.91 3.68
N GLU A 88 -5.30 5.67 3.39
CA GLU A 88 -6.70 5.26 3.38
C GLU A 88 -7.36 5.39 4.76
N ASP A 89 -6.65 5.06 5.84
CA ASP A 89 -7.12 5.25 7.22
C ASP A 89 -7.31 6.74 7.56
N LYS A 90 -6.42 7.63 7.09
CA LYS A 90 -6.59 9.09 7.24
C LYS A 90 -7.83 9.60 6.50
N LEU A 91 -8.04 9.18 5.25
CA LEU A 91 -9.23 9.56 4.49
C LEU A 91 -10.51 9.16 5.23
N GLU A 92 -10.60 7.91 5.70
CA GLU A 92 -11.76 7.46 6.46
C GLU A 92 -11.97 8.28 7.75
N LYS A 93 -10.89 8.59 8.48
CA LYS A 93 -10.95 9.44 9.67
C LYS A 93 -11.41 10.86 9.35
N PHE A 94 -10.93 11.43 8.25
CA PHE A 94 -11.33 12.75 7.78
C PHE A 94 -12.82 12.78 7.44
N LEU A 95 -13.31 11.81 6.70
CA LEU A 95 -14.73 11.72 6.34
C LEU A 95 -15.66 11.53 7.56
N ARG A 96 -15.18 10.92 8.66
CA ARG A 96 -15.94 10.75 9.91
C ARG A 96 -15.86 11.93 10.85
N ASN A 97 -14.70 12.59 10.95
CA ASN A 97 -14.45 13.66 11.92
C ASN A 97 -13.51 14.72 11.33
N PRO A 98 -14.00 15.53 10.37
CA PRO A 98 -13.16 16.45 9.60
C PRO A 98 -12.40 17.45 10.46
N LEU A 99 -13.05 18.03 11.49
CA LEU A 99 -12.43 19.11 12.28
C LEU A 99 -11.23 18.66 13.12
N SER A 100 -11.15 17.40 13.50
CA SER A 100 -10.02 16.88 14.30
C SER A 100 -8.91 16.26 13.45
N THR A 101 -9.17 16.00 12.16
CA THR A 101 -8.26 15.22 11.32
C THR A 101 -7.81 15.93 10.04
N ALA A 102 -8.40 17.10 9.72
CA ALA A 102 -8.11 17.87 8.53
C ALA A 102 -6.61 18.21 8.39
N ASP A 103 -5.99 18.70 9.46
CA ASP A 103 -4.56 19.06 9.44
C ASP A 103 -3.70 17.86 9.06
N SER A 104 -3.98 16.69 9.64
CA SER A 104 -3.27 15.46 9.31
C SER A 104 -3.56 15.01 7.88
N PHE A 105 -4.81 15.04 7.44
CA PHE A 105 -5.18 14.60 6.10
C PHE A 105 -4.55 15.49 5.02
N PHE A 106 -4.75 16.81 5.10
CA PHE A 106 -4.27 17.73 4.07
C PHE A 106 -2.74 17.92 4.07
N THR A 107 -2.09 17.88 5.24
CA THR A 107 -0.62 17.99 5.32
C THR A 107 0.09 16.83 4.62
N TYR A 108 -0.53 15.67 4.56
CA TYR A 108 0.08 14.46 3.98
C TYR A 108 -0.45 14.11 2.58
N GLY A 109 -1.05 15.06 1.87
CA GLY A 109 -1.39 14.90 0.45
C GLY A 109 -2.88 14.68 0.16
N GLY A 110 -3.75 14.87 1.16
CA GLY A 110 -5.20 14.77 0.99
C GLY A 110 -5.79 15.89 0.13
N VAL A 111 -5.03 16.96 -0.14
CA VAL A 111 -5.41 18.01 -1.11
C VAL A 111 -5.52 17.40 -2.50
N GLU A 112 -4.50 16.71 -2.94
CA GLU A 112 -4.43 16.04 -4.25
C GLU A 112 -5.52 14.98 -4.38
N THR A 113 -5.81 14.25 -3.30
CA THR A 113 -6.94 13.31 -3.27
C THR A 113 -8.27 14.04 -3.46
N ALA A 114 -8.53 15.13 -2.73
CA ALA A 114 -9.76 15.89 -2.88
C ALA A 114 -9.91 16.43 -4.31
N GLU A 115 -8.85 16.99 -4.88
CA GLU A 115 -8.83 17.51 -6.26
C GLU A 115 -9.05 16.40 -7.30
N SER A 116 -8.51 15.21 -7.12
CA SER A 116 -8.73 14.08 -8.02
C SER A 116 -10.19 13.59 -8.05
N TYR A 117 -10.94 13.82 -6.98
CA TYR A 117 -12.40 13.64 -6.93
C TYR A 117 -13.19 14.91 -7.34
N ASN A 118 -12.54 15.89 -7.98
CA ASN A 118 -13.13 17.14 -8.42
C ASN A 118 -13.67 18.03 -7.29
N VAL A 119 -13.06 18.00 -6.11
CA VAL A 119 -13.32 18.90 -4.99
C VAL A 119 -12.31 20.04 -5.02
N SER A 120 -12.79 21.27 -5.15
CA SER A 120 -11.89 22.44 -5.22
C SER A 120 -11.31 22.79 -3.85
N MET A 121 -9.99 22.82 -3.78
CA MET A 121 -9.24 23.29 -2.61
C MET A 121 -8.87 24.77 -2.69
N ALA A 122 -9.34 25.50 -3.72
CA ALA A 122 -9.02 26.90 -3.94
C ALA A 122 -9.43 27.77 -2.74
N GLY A 123 -8.45 28.52 -2.21
CA GLY A 123 -8.64 29.45 -1.09
C GLY A 123 -8.91 28.77 0.27
N TYR A 124 -8.74 27.47 0.40
CA TYR A 124 -8.77 26.78 1.71
C TYR A 124 -7.53 27.17 2.55
N ARG A 125 -7.77 27.56 3.81
CA ARG A 125 -6.72 27.96 4.75
C ARG A 125 -6.97 27.42 6.17
N GLY A 126 -7.77 26.36 6.29
CA GLY A 126 -8.06 25.73 7.58
C GLY A 126 -9.32 26.25 8.29
N GLU A 127 -10.18 26.99 7.61
CA GLU A 127 -11.45 27.48 8.18
C GLU A 127 -12.41 26.32 8.46
N LYS A 128 -13.00 26.29 9.67
CA LYS A 128 -13.83 25.18 10.13
C LYS A 128 -15.04 24.89 9.23
N GLU A 129 -15.75 25.96 8.85
CA GLU A 129 -16.93 25.86 7.97
C GLU A 129 -16.56 25.30 6.61
N LYS A 130 -15.44 25.77 6.04
CA LYS A 130 -14.95 25.28 4.76
C LYS A 130 -14.42 23.85 4.85
N THR A 131 -13.80 23.46 5.97
CA THR A 131 -13.37 22.08 6.22
C THR A 131 -14.56 21.12 6.18
N ILE A 132 -15.68 21.49 6.82
CA ILE A 132 -16.90 20.69 6.81
C ILE A 132 -17.48 20.60 5.39
N GLN A 133 -17.56 21.71 4.67
CA GLN A 133 -18.04 21.75 3.27
C GLN A 133 -17.19 20.84 2.34
N ILE A 134 -15.87 20.93 2.45
CA ILE A 134 -14.96 20.08 1.67
C ILE A 134 -15.17 18.59 2.01
N CYS A 135 -15.32 18.26 3.28
CA CYS A 135 -15.59 16.88 3.70
C CYS A 135 -16.91 16.35 3.14
N GLU A 136 -17.98 17.13 3.22
CA GLU A 136 -19.31 16.78 2.69
C GLU A 136 -19.26 16.62 1.17
N GLU A 137 -18.61 17.56 0.46
CA GLU A 137 -18.45 17.48 -0.98
C GLU A 137 -17.61 16.26 -1.37
N LEU A 138 -16.44 16.03 -0.75
CA LEU A 138 -15.58 14.88 -1.01
C LEU A 138 -16.35 13.57 -0.78
N ASN A 139 -17.07 13.47 0.33
CA ASN A 139 -17.89 12.29 0.61
C ASN A 139 -18.99 12.06 -0.45
N SER A 140 -19.55 13.12 -1.01
CA SER A 140 -20.55 13.02 -2.08
C SER A 140 -19.93 12.68 -3.45
N ARG A 141 -18.69 13.12 -3.71
CA ARG A 141 -17.98 12.90 -4.97
C ARG A 141 -17.34 11.51 -5.06
N ILE A 142 -16.92 10.94 -3.93
CA ILE A 142 -16.38 9.56 -3.92
C ILE A 142 -17.49 8.59 -4.33
N PRO A 143 -17.33 7.85 -5.46
CA PRO A 143 -18.33 6.90 -5.94
C PRO A 143 -18.61 5.77 -4.94
N ALA A 144 -19.77 5.18 -4.98
CA ALA A 144 -20.16 4.10 -4.06
C ALA A 144 -19.20 2.90 -4.17
N HIS A 145 -18.80 2.50 -5.37
CA HIS A 145 -17.88 1.38 -5.58
C HIS A 145 -16.45 1.68 -5.05
N HIS A 146 -15.99 2.95 -5.03
CA HIS A 146 -14.75 3.32 -4.36
C HIS A 146 -14.86 3.19 -2.83
N LYS A 147 -16.00 3.59 -2.24
CA LYS A 147 -16.26 3.39 -0.81
C LYS A 147 -16.28 1.91 -0.44
N GLU A 148 -16.87 1.08 -1.30
CA GLU A 148 -16.85 -0.38 -1.13
C GLU A 148 -15.43 -0.95 -1.25
N PHE A 149 -14.61 -0.45 -2.15
CA PHE A 149 -13.21 -0.83 -2.26
C PHE A 149 -12.46 -0.54 -0.96
N TYR A 150 -12.53 0.71 -0.44
CA TYR A 150 -11.90 1.06 0.83
C TYR A 150 -12.36 0.17 1.99
N ALA A 151 -13.64 -0.18 2.04
CA ALA A 151 -14.19 -1.04 3.09
C ALA A 151 -13.73 -2.51 3.00
N LYS A 152 -13.29 -2.96 1.83
CA LYS A 152 -12.80 -4.33 1.58
C LYS A 152 -11.29 -4.49 1.76
N LEU A 153 -10.54 -3.39 1.92
CA LEU A 153 -9.09 -3.45 2.15
C LEU A 153 -8.78 -4.24 3.42
N VAL A 154 -7.82 -5.16 3.33
CA VAL A 154 -7.36 -5.96 4.47
C VAL A 154 -6.08 -5.37 5.05
N THR A 155 -5.75 -5.68 6.31
CA THR A 155 -4.58 -5.09 6.98
C THR A 155 -3.32 -5.93 6.83
N GLU A 156 -3.47 -7.21 6.52
CA GLU A 156 -2.37 -8.14 6.33
C GLU A 156 -2.77 -9.35 5.47
N VAL A 157 -1.79 -10.00 4.88
CA VAL A 157 -1.95 -11.31 4.25
C VAL A 157 -0.63 -12.09 4.37
N SER A 158 -0.73 -13.41 4.44
CA SER A 158 0.44 -14.28 4.63
C SER A 158 0.48 -15.41 3.62
N PHE A 159 1.66 -15.63 3.01
CA PHE A 159 1.93 -16.74 2.10
C PHE A 159 3.29 -17.36 2.41
N GLY A 160 3.33 -18.65 2.66
CA GLY A 160 4.56 -19.35 3.05
C GLY A 160 5.22 -18.68 4.26
N ASP A 161 6.50 -18.35 4.12
CA ASP A 161 7.29 -17.70 5.16
C ASP A 161 7.27 -16.18 5.12
N TYR A 162 6.33 -15.58 4.37
CA TYR A 162 6.19 -14.13 4.23
C TYR A 162 4.89 -13.62 4.84
N LEU A 163 4.98 -12.48 5.53
CA LEU A 163 3.84 -11.68 5.99
C LEU A 163 3.89 -10.32 5.26
N PHE A 164 2.82 -9.96 4.60
CA PHE A 164 2.64 -8.70 3.89
C PHE A 164 1.78 -7.78 4.73
N VAL A 165 2.30 -6.60 5.04
CA VAL A 165 1.64 -5.54 5.82
C VAL A 165 1.98 -4.18 5.21
N HIS A 166 1.22 -3.14 5.52
CA HIS A 166 1.56 -1.82 5.01
C HIS A 166 2.82 -1.25 5.68
N ALA A 167 2.84 -1.08 7.00
CA ALA A 167 3.93 -0.38 7.70
C ALA A 167 4.96 -1.29 8.35
N GLY A 168 4.52 -2.36 9.00
CA GLY A 168 5.38 -3.26 9.75
C GLY A 168 4.67 -3.95 10.90
N VAL A 169 5.48 -4.51 11.81
CA VAL A 169 5.01 -5.23 12.99
C VAL A 169 5.75 -4.75 14.24
N ARG A 170 5.10 -4.77 15.39
CA ARG A 170 5.73 -4.42 16.66
C ARG A 170 6.67 -5.53 17.13
N PRO A 171 7.97 -5.24 17.31
CA PRO A 171 8.92 -6.22 17.81
C PRO A 171 8.52 -6.74 19.20
N GLY A 172 8.68 -8.07 19.40
CA GLY A 172 8.36 -8.72 20.66
C GLY A 172 6.88 -9.08 20.85
N VAL A 173 6.00 -8.68 19.94
CA VAL A 173 4.60 -9.09 19.90
C VAL A 173 4.45 -10.21 18.85
N PRO A 174 3.78 -11.34 19.14
CA PRO A 174 3.49 -12.39 18.16
C PRO A 174 2.76 -11.86 16.93
N LEU A 175 3.02 -12.44 15.74
CA LEU A 175 2.46 -11.92 14.49
C LEU A 175 0.92 -11.99 14.45
N ASP A 176 0.32 -12.99 15.10
CA ASP A 176 -1.13 -13.13 15.24
C ASP A 176 -1.78 -12.23 16.32
N GLN A 177 -0.97 -11.41 17.02
CA GLN A 177 -1.42 -10.48 18.07
C GLN A 177 -1.05 -9.03 17.76
N GLN A 178 -0.66 -8.75 16.52
CA GLN A 178 -0.33 -7.39 16.11
C GLN A 178 -1.56 -6.48 16.11
N SER A 179 -1.39 -5.24 16.52
CA SER A 179 -2.46 -4.27 16.45
C SER A 179 -2.65 -3.78 15.00
N ILE A 180 -3.90 -3.58 14.59
CA ILE A 180 -4.22 -2.97 13.28
C ILE A 180 -3.51 -1.61 13.11
N HIS A 181 -3.37 -0.86 14.20
CA HIS A 181 -2.63 0.40 14.19
C HIS A 181 -1.17 0.19 13.83
N ASP A 182 -0.47 -0.75 14.48
CA ASP A 182 0.94 -0.99 14.18
C ASP A 182 1.14 -1.50 12.75
N LEU A 183 0.27 -2.39 12.25
CA LEU A 183 0.33 -2.88 10.86
C LEU A 183 0.28 -1.74 9.82
N MET A 184 -0.39 -0.61 10.13
CA MET A 184 -0.55 0.53 9.22
C MET A 184 0.34 1.75 9.53
N TRP A 185 0.91 1.87 10.75
CA TRP A 185 1.49 3.13 11.21
C TRP A 185 2.87 3.01 11.84
N ILE A 186 3.33 1.83 12.25
CA ILE A 186 4.61 1.67 12.96
C ILE A 186 5.78 2.12 12.08
N ARG A 187 6.78 2.78 12.67
CA ARG A 187 7.99 3.21 11.97
C ARG A 187 9.25 2.80 12.74
N TYR A 188 9.74 3.68 13.60
CA TYR A 188 11.05 3.61 14.22
C TYR A 188 11.32 2.26 14.90
N GLU A 189 10.41 1.79 15.74
CA GLU A 189 10.56 0.55 16.50
C GLU A 189 10.74 -0.67 15.58
N PHE A 190 10.04 -0.68 14.46
CA PHE A 190 10.13 -1.75 13.47
C PHE A 190 11.39 -1.61 12.59
N ILE A 191 11.63 -0.43 12.02
CA ILE A 191 12.72 -0.19 11.07
C ILE A 191 14.10 -0.39 11.70
N THR A 192 14.26 -0.06 12.97
CA THR A 192 15.54 -0.22 13.69
C THR A 192 15.74 -1.61 14.27
N HIS A 193 14.70 -2.45 14.32
CA HIS A 193 14.79 -3.80 14.85
C HIS A 193 15.65 -4.70 13.95
N ARG A 194 16.62 -5.41 14.55
CA ARG A 194 17.54 -6.33 13.84
C ARG A 194 17.29 -7.80 14.12
N GLY A 195 16.34 -8.09 15.02
CA GLY A 195 15.95 -9.48 15.31
C GLY A 195 15.04 -10.07 14.22
N TYR A 196 14.88 -11.39 14.23
CA TYR A 196 14.01 -12.10 13.30
C TYR A 196 12.60 -12.25 13.87
N TYR A 197 11.64 -12.37 12.97
CA TYR A 197 10.23 -12.69 13.24
C TYR A 197 9.92 -14.14 12.85
N GLU A 198 8.69 -14.59 13.05
CA GLU A 198 8.21 -15.91 12.62
C GLU A 198 8.08 -16.01 11.08
N LYS A 199 8.06 -14.84 10.40
CA LYS A 199 8.03 -14.69 8.94
C LYS A 199 8.91 -13.51 8.54
N VAL A 200 9.32 -13.48 7.28
CA VAL A 200 9.92 -12.27 6.68
C VAL A 200 8.81 -11.26 6.42
N ILE A 201 8.99 -10.03 6.90
CA ILE A 201 7.97 -8.98 6.77
C ILE A 201 8.19 -8.20 5.47
N VAL A 202 7.21 -8.22 4.57
CA VAL A 202 7.21 -7.41 3.34
C VAL A 202 6.32 -6.20 3.56
N HIS A 203 6.87 -4.99 3.38
CA HIS A 203 6.18 -3.76 3.78
C HIS A 203 6.53 -2.56 2.89
N GLY A 204 5.78 -1.45 3.05
CA GLY A 204 6.00 -0.12 2.47
C GLY A 204 6.14 0.97 3.54
N HIS A 205 5.39 2.05 3.40
CA HIS A 205 5.15 3.12 4.39
C HIS A 205 6.35 4.00 4.76
N THR A 206 7.51 3.44 4.93
CA THR A 206 8.72 4.19 5.31
C THR A 206 9.67 4.19 4.12
N PRO A 207 9.75 5.30 3.37
CA PRO A 207 10.49 5.34 2.11
C PRO A 207 11.93 4.90 2.23
N ALA A 208 12.39 4.07 1.29
CA ALA A 208 13.77 3.65 1.14
C ALA A 208 14.12 3.51 -0.35
N PHE A 209 15.03 4.35 -0.85
CA PHE A 209 15.48 4.28 -2.22
C PHE A 209 17.01 4.11 -2.26
N PRO A 210 17.51 3.02 -2.88
CA PRO A 210 16.79 1.90 -3.49
C PRO A 210 16.00 1.06 -2.48
N MET A 211 15.16 0.11 -2.98
CA MET A 211 14.47 -0.88 -2.16
C MET A 211 15.40 -1.52 -1.12
N GLU A 212 14.93 -1.63 0.12
CA GLU A 212 15.76 -2.21 1.19
C GLU A 212 15.41 -3.68 1.42
N ILE A 213 16.35 -4.56 1.20
CA ILE A 213 16.21 -6.02 1.38
C ILE A 213 17.12 -6.46 2.52
N LEU A 214 16.52 -6.84 3.64
CA LEU A 214 17.22 -7.27 4.86
C LEU A 214 16.84 -8.71 5.23
N PRO A 215 17.64 -9.38 6.07
CA PRO A 215 17.34 -10.77 6.44
C PRO A 215 15.98 -10.99 7.12
N ASN A 216 15.41 -9.97 7.77
CA ASN A 216 14.16 -10.05 8.51
C ASN A 216 12.97 -9.32 7.87
N ARG A 217 13.22 -8.47 6.85
CA ARG A 217 12.19 -7.69 6.16
C ARG A 217 12.61 -7.22 4.78
N ILE A 218 11.62 -6.90 3.94
CA ILE A 218 11.77 -6.27 2.63
C ILE A 218 10.91 -5.02 2.61
N ASN A 219 11.53 -3.86 2.39
CA ASN A 219 10.83 -2.58 2.22
C ASN A 219 10.70 -2.25 0.73
N VAL A 220 9.49 -2.26 0.22
CA VAL A 220 9.18 -2.10 -1.20
C VAL A 220 8.82 -0.64 -1.56
N ASP A 221 8.63 0.24 -0.56
CA ASP A 221 8.33 1.65 -0.79
C ASP A 221 9.56 2.41 -1.26
N THR A 222 9.64 2.66 -2.55
CA THR A 222 10.70 3.44 -3.19
C THR A 222 10.36 4.91 -3.38
N HIS A 223 9.33 5.43 -2.65
CA HIS A 223 8.97 6.85 -2.67
C HIS A 223 8.51 7.30 -4.06
N ALA A 224 7.58 6.56 -4.67
CA ALA A 224 7.23 6.72 -6.08
C ALA A 224 6.85 8.16 -6.45
N TYR A 225 6.14 8.89 -5.58
CA TYR A 225 5.70 10.26 -5.82
C TYR A 225 6.85 11.29 -5.88
N ASP A 226 8.04 10.97 -5.38
CA ASP A 226 9.22 11.85 -5.39
C ASP A 226 10.30 11.33 -6.35
N THR A 227 10.52 10.01 -6.36
CA THR A 227 11.55 9.38 -7.19
C THR A 227 11.11 9.10 -8.63
N GLY A 228 9.80 9.04 -8.88
CA GLY A 228 9.24 8.56 -10.14
C GLY A 228 9.44 7.06 -10.35
N VAL A 229 9.74 6.29 -9.31
CA VAL A 229 9.99 4.85 -9.40
C VAL A 229 9.04 4.09 -8.50
N LEU A 230 8.11 3.34 -9.09
CA LEU A 230 7.25 2.39 -8.39
C LEU A 230 7.86 0.99 -8.47
N SER A 231 8.06 0.36 -7.33
CA SER A 231 8.77 -0.91 -7.22
C SER A 231 7.88 -2.08 -6.83
N CYS A 232 8.26 -3.26 -7.31
CA CYS A 232 7.68 -4.55 -6.97
C CYS A 232 8.78 -5.54 -6.61
N ILE A 233 8.66 -6.22 -5.49
CA ILE A 233 9.45 -7.42 -5.20
C ILE A 233 8.72 -8.65 -5.71
N VAL A 234 9.41 -9.51 -6.44
CA VAL A 234 8.92 -10.80 -6.91
C VAL A 234 9.58 -11.88 -6.06
N LEU A 235 8.77 -12.71 -5.43
CA LEU A 235 9.18 -13.83 -4.59
C LEU A 235 8.73 -15.13 -5.22
N GLN A 236 9.64 -16.09 -5.37
CA GLN A 236 9.31 -17.44 -5.86
C GLN A 236 10.28 -18.45 -5.28
N ASP A 237 9.73 -19.50 -4.69
CA ASP A 237 10.53 -20.48 -3.95
C ASP A 237 11.40 -19.77 -2.89
N LYS A 238 12.72 -19.82 -3.00
CA LYS A 238 13.68 -19.09 -2.13
C LYS A 238 14.32 -17.89 -2.82
N GLU A 239 13.93 -17.63 -4.06
CA GLU A 239 14.52 -16.57 -4.87
C GLU A 239 13.69 -15.28 -4.80
N HIS A 240 14.37 -14.16 -4.99
CA HIS A 240 13.70 -12.87 -5.12
C HIS A 240 14.36 -12.01 -6.21
N ARG A 241 13.58 -11.15 -6.84
CA ARG A 241 14.03 -10.15 -7.82
C ARG A 241 13.13 -8.95 -7.83
N VAL A 242 13.58 -7.86 -8.42
CA VAL A 242 12.87 -6.58 -8.45
C VAL A 242 12.38 -6.28 -9.86
N ILE A 243 11.15 -5.76 -9.96
CA ILE A 243 10.59 -5.12 -11.15
C ILE A 243 10.27 -3.68 -10.78
N GLU A 244 10.63 -2.72 -11.64
CA GLU A 244 10.35 -1.29 -11.42
C GLU A 244 9.63 -0.69 -12.63
N ALA A 245 8.72 0.27 -12.38
CA ALA A 245 8.16 1.21 -13.36
C ALA A 245 8.77 2.59 -13.15
N ARG A 246 9.02 3.28 -14.26
CA ARG A 246 9.56 4.64 -14.33
C ARG A 246 8.86 5.44 -15.41
#